data_d5f32a2755736b8fc56cebadf717ea1d
#
_entry.id   d5f32a2755736b8fc56cebadf717ea1d
#
_cell.length_a   1.000
_cell.length_b   1.000
_cell.length_c   1.000
_cell.angle_alpha   90.00
_cell.angle_beta   90.00
_cell.angle_gamma   90.00
#
_symmetry.space_group_name_H-M   'P 1'
#
loop_
_entity.id
_entity.type
_entity.pdbx_description
1 polymer ?
#
loop_
_entity_poly.entity_id
_entity_poly.type
_entity_poly.pdbx_seq_one_letter_code
_entity_poly.pdbx_strand_id
1 'polypeptide(L)'
;MKTLLVVFFCYLPLLTLAGEDAVPDTETMPLANSVPFATAQLASTSTSISSPNPAELKIISLAPHLTEWAFSLGLGPNLVGVSDYSDYPEAAKNIQRVADFQGADIAAIVALEPDLILAWDGGNKPQDIHKLSSMGLNVFSSKVENITDIASEIKRLGALTSTQKKATQLSNDFLTDLNTLKNKYDGRPLKPVFYYSWTAPLMTIGPNAWGNKLLSICGAQTLFPDSPVDYPQVSIKDVLVRQPHALIAASKNSYQELDVFWREHRNFLDAPLVIVDPDVTSRFSLRLINELKSLCEGIK
;
A
#
# COMPACT_ATOMS: atom_id res chain seq x y z
N MET A 1 -22.45 10.47 -48.60
CA MET A 1 -23.81 10.89 -48.16
C MET A 1 -23.68 11.30 -46.70
N LYS A 2 -23.73 12.62 -46.51
CA LYS A 2 -24.47 13.45 -45.51
C LYS A 2 -24.29 12.98 -44.03
N THR A 3 -23.35 13.55 -43.33
CA THR A 3 -23.43 14.70 -42.37
C THR A 3 -24.67 14.68 -41.47
N LEU A 4 -24.49 14.52 -40.16
CA LEU A 4 -25.24 15.31 -39.17
C LEU A 4 -24.39 15.59 -37.93
N LEU A 5 -24.00 16.85 -37.83
CA LEU A 5 -23.42 17.52 -36.67
C LEU A 5 -24.59 17.94 -35.77
N VAL A 6 -24.61 17.57 -34.50
CA VAL A 6 -25.52 18.19 -33.53
C VAL A 6 -24.67 18.83 -32.42
N VAL A 7 -24.64 20.15 -32.49
CA VAL A 7 -24.14 21.06 -31.46
C VAL A 7 -25.26 21.33 -30.49
N PHE A 8 -25.07 21.02 -29.20
CA PHE A 8 -25.96 21.51 -28.16
C PHE A 8 -25.26 22.58 -27.34
N PHE A 9 -25.69 23.82 -27.61
CA PHE A 9 -25.46 24.98 -26.73
C PHE A 9 -26.47 24.86 -25.58
N CYS A 10 -26.02 24.96 -24.36
CA CYS A 10 -26.87 25.24 -23.22
C CYS A 10 -26.34 26.44 -22.44
N TYR A 11 -27.20 27.43 -22.40
CA TYR A 11 -27.09 28.76 -21.79
C TYR A 11 -26.91 28.71 -20.28
N LEU A 12 -26.01 29.55 -19.75
CA LEU A 12 -26.06 30.04 -18.36
C LEU A 12 -27.05 31.22 -18.27
N PRO A 13 -27.73 31.39 -17.15
CA PRO A 13 -28.11 32.73 -16.72
C PRO A 13 -27.29 33.16 -15.47
N LEU A 14 -26.67 34.31 -15.60
CA LEU A 14 -26.26 35.17 -14.50
C LEU A 14 -27.51 35.60 -13.70
N LEU A 15 -27.40 35.51 -12.37
CA LEU A 15 -28.25 36.29 -11.46
C LEU A 15 -27.36 36.91 -10.39
N THR A 16 -27.15 38.21 -10.54
CA THR A 16 -26.72 39.14 -9.49
C THR A 16 -27.91 39.53 -8.66
N LEU A 17 -27.80 39.49 -7.33
CA LEU A 17 -28.55 40.38 -6.46
C LEU A 17 -27.79 40.58 -5.15
N ALA A 18 -27.46 41.84 -4.94
CA ALA A 18 -26.99 42.39 -3.69
C ALA A 18 -28.13 42.52 -2.69
N GLY A 19 -27.84 42.37 -1.41
CA GLY A 19 -28.76 42.61 -0.32
C GLY A 19 -27.94 42.81 0.97
N GLU A 20 -27.63 44.08 1.26
CA GLU A 20 -27.25 44.56 2.61
C GLU A 20 -28.47 44.43 3.50
N ASP A 21 -28.33 43.78 4.66
CA ASP A 21 -29.29 43.96 5.75
C ASP A 21 -28.56 43.99 7.11
N ALA A 22 -28.83 45.07 7.76
CA ALA A 22 -28.61 45.66 9.05
C ALA A 22 -28.41 44.70 10.24
N VAL A 23 -27.47 45.13 11.10
CA VAL A 23 -27.25 44.68 12.48
C VAL A 23 -28.35 45.32 13.38
N PRO A 24 -29.05 44.56 14.22
CA PRO A 24 -29.86 45.16 15.28
C PRO A 24 -29.09 45.28 16.59
N ASP A 25 -29.37 46.35 17.26
CA ASP A 25 -28.82 46.89 18.50
C ASP A 25 -28.88 45.96 19.71
N THR A 26 -27.92 46.17 20.57
CA THR A 26 -27.77 45.63 21.93
C THR A 26 -28.94 46.03 22.83
N GLU A 27 -29.74 45.10 23.29
CA GLU A 27 -30.56 45.23 24.47
C GLU A 27 -29.87 44.66 25.71
N THR A 28 -29.69 45.58 26.68
CA THR A 28 -29.18 45.29 28.03
C THR A 28 -30.23 44.54 28.85
N MET A 29 -29.92 43.33 29.31
CA MET A 29 -30.71 42.60 30.30
C MET A 29 -30.20 42.84 31.72
N PRO A 30 -31.10 42.94 32.73
CA PRO A 30 -30.75 43.26 34.09
C PRO A 30 -30.17 42.05 34.89
N LEU A 31 -29.25 42.38 35.78
CA LEU A 31 -28.66 41.49 36.77
C LEU A 31 -29.72 40.85 37.67
N ALA A 32 -29.87 39.52 37.64
CA ALA A 32 -30.67 38.77 38.61
C ALA A 32 -29.77 37.83 39.43
N ASN A 33 -29.77 38.13 40.71
CA ASN A 33 -29.58 37.32 41.92
C ASN A 33 -28.69 36.06 41.87
N SER A 34 -27.60 36.16 42.63
CA SER A 34 -26.71 35.07 43.06
C SER A 34 -27.46 33.93 43.80
N VAL A 35 -27.46 32.74 43.23
CA VAL A 35 -27.81 31.52 43.92
C VAL A 35 -26.51 30.81 44.35
N PRO A 36 -26.37 30.31 45.60
CA PRO A 36 -25.13 29.67 46.04
C PRO A 36 -24.95 28.32 45.32
N PHE A 37 -23.84 28.22 44.62
CA PHE A 37 -23.40 26.94 44.03
C PHE A 37 -22.97 25.99 45.15
N ALA A 38 -23.73 24.92 45.32
CA ALA A 38 -23.30 23.77 46.10
C ALA A 38 -22.12 23.11 45.35
N THR A 39 -20.95 23.07 45.95
CA THR A 39 -19.78 22.33 45.47
C THR A 39 -20.08 20.83 45.54
N ALA A 40 -20.57 20.32 44.41
CA ALA A 40 -20.56 18.87 44.18
C ALA A 40 -19.12 18.47 43.89
N GLN A 41 -18.49 17.75 44.82
CA GLN A 41 -17.23 17.05 44.58
C GLN A 41 -17.48 15.98 43.49
N LEU A 42 -17.07 16.32 42.26
CA LEU A 42 -16.93 15.34 41.19
C LEU A 42 -15.80 14.38 41.61
N ALA A 43 -16.19 13.20 42.12
CA ALA A 43 -15.28 12.07 42.25
C ALA A 43 -14.75 11.78 40.84
N SER A 44 -13.50 12.17 40.60
CA SER A 44 -12.75 11.78 39.40
C SER A 44 -12.49 10.28 39.43
N THR A 45 -13.42 9.51 38.95
CA THR A 45 -13.16 8.13 38.55
C THR A 45 -12.30 8.22 37.28
N SER A 46 -10.99 8.31 37.47
CA SER A 46 -10.02 8.04 36.40
C SER A 46 -10.16 6.58 36.03
N THR A 47 -11.04 6.30 35.09
CA THR A 47 -11.01 5.03 34.38
C THR A 47 -9.69 5.06 33.59
N SER A 48 -8.64 4.46 34.16
CA SER A 48 -7.43 4.15 33.45
C SER A 48 -7.86 3.21 32.31
N ILE A 49 -7.92 3.73 31.10
CA ILE A 49 -7.97 2.93 29.89
C ILE A 49 -6.63 2.21 29.87
N SER A 50 -6.60 1.00 30.45
CA SER A 50 -5.44 0.12 30.35
C SER A 50 -5.22 -0.14 28.86
N SER A 51 -3.99 0.12 28.38
CA SER A 51 -3.59 -0.31 27.05
C SER A 51 -3.94 -1.79 26.91
N PRO A 52 -4.61 -2.21 25.83
CA PRO A 52 -5.03 -3.59 25.66
C PRO A 52 -3.81 -4.51 25.82
N ASN A 53 -3.97 -5.58 26.60
CA ASN A 53 -2.95 -6.61 26.75
C ASN A 53 -2.66 -7.20 25.36
N PRO A 54 -1.44 -7.09 24.82
CA PRO A 54 -1.15 -7.60 23.48
C PRO A 54 -1.50 -9.08 23.30
N ALA A 55 -1.51 -9.85 24.36
CA ALA A 55 -1.83 -11.29 24.32
C ALA A 55 -3.31 -11.59 24.07
N GLU A 56 -4.21 -10.62 24.22
CA GLU A 56 -5.67 -10.81 24.12
C GLU A 56 -6.27 -10.15 22.87
N LEU A 57 -5.49 -9.34 22.15
CA LEU A 57 -5.97 -8.65 20.95
C LEU A 57 -6.39 -9.64 19.85
N LYS A 58 -7.60 -9.48 19.32
CA LYS A 58 -8.07 -10.15 18.10
C LYS A 58 -7.84 -9.21 16.91
N ILE A 59 -6.96 -9.60 16.00
CA ILE A 59 -6.57 -8.79 14.84
C ILE A 59 -7.07 -9.45 13.55
N ILE A 60 -7.63 -8.65 12.66
CA ILE A 60 -7.92 -9.05 11.28
C ILE A 60 -6.99 -8.30 10.34
N SER A 61 -6.45 -8.98 9.35
CA SER A 61 -5.60 -8.39 8.31
C SER A 61 -6.23 -8.53 6.93
N LEU A 62 -6.53 -7.42 6.29
CA LEU A 62 -7.19 -7.37 4.97
C LEU A 62 -6.20 -7.28 3.79
N ALA A 63 -4.91 -7.46 4.04
CA ALA A 63 -3.90 -7.49 2.97
C ALA A 63 -2.69 -8.36 3.34
N PRO A 64 -2.06 -9.07 2.37
CA PRO A 64 -0.95 -9.98 2.65
C PRO A 64 0.25 -9.33 3.38
N HIS A 65 0.65 -8.12 2.98
CA HIS A 65 1.77 -7.42 3.62
C HIS A 65 1.46 -7.01 5.07
N LEU A 66 0.21 -6.70 5.40
CA LEU A 66 -0.22 -6.39 6.77
C LEU A 66 -0.20 -7.64 7.65
N THR A 67 -0.54 -8.80 7.08
CA THR A 67 -0.34 -10.11 7.73
C THR A 67 1.14 -10.34 8.05
N GLU A 68 2.03 -10.09 7.08
CA GLU A 68 3.48 -10.20 7.28
C GLU A 68 4.01 -9.23 8.36
N TRP A 69 3.49 -7.99 8.42
CA TRP A 69 3.85 -7.05 9.49
C TRP A 69 3.40 -7.54 10.86
N ALA A 70 2.17 -8.04 10.98
CA ALA A 70 1.66 -8.59 12.23
C ALA A 70 2.56 -9.75 12.71
N PHE A 71 2.92 -10.69 11.86
CA PHE A 71 3.86 -11.75 12.21
C PHE A 71 5.25 -11.22 12.58
N SER A 72 5.76 -10.24 11.86
CA SER A 72 7.06 -9.60 12.13
C SER A 72 7.09 -8.93 13.51
N LEU A 73 5.96 -8.35 13.93
CA LEU A 73 5.79 -7.74 15.24
C LEU A 73 5.56 -8.76 16.36
N GLY A 74 5.35 -10.04 16.04
CA GLY A 74 5.05 -11.10 17.00
C GLY A 74 3.56 -11.25 17.30
N LEU A 75 2.69 -10.63 16.49
CA LEU A 75 1.24 -10.64 16.62
C LEU A 75 0.58 -11.76 15.80
N GLY A 76 1.35 -12.71 15.28
CA GLY A 76 0.81 -13.84 14.52
C GLY A 76 -0.27 -14.61 15.27
N PRO A 77 -0.09 -14.96 16.55
CA PRO A 77 -1.10 -15.63 17.37
C PRO A 77 -2.40 -14.81 17.58
N ASN A 78 -2.34 -13.51 17.38
CA ASN A 78 -3.47 -12.59 17.52
C ASN A 78 -4.34 -12.50 16.26
N LEU A 79 -3.84 -13.00 15.12
CA LEU A 79 -4.58 -12.95 13.87
C LEU A 79 -5.71 -13.98 13.86
N VAL A 80 -6.95 -13.51 13.90
CA VAL A 80 -8.17 -14.33 13.85
C VAL A 80 -8.78 -14.42 12.46
N GLY A 81 -8.40 -13.52 11.55
CA GLY A 81 -8.82 -13.50 10.15
C GLY A 81 -7.80 -12.81 9.25
N VAL A 82 -7.65 -13.29 8.01
CA VAL A 82 -6.73 -12.72 7.02
C VAL A 82 -7.36 -12.69 5.63
N SER A 83 -6.81 -11.88 4.73
CA SER A 83 -7.20 -11.88 3.32
C SER A 83 -6.66 -13.11 2.58
N ASP A 84 -7.24 -13.38 1.41
CA ASP A 84 -6.61 -14.27 0.42
C ASP A 84 -5.17 -13.85 0.14
N TYR A 85 -4.35 -14.80 -0.30
CA TYR A 85 -2.91 -14.61 -0.53
C TYR A 85 -2.08 -14.22 0.70
N SER A 86 -2.65 -14.22 1.92
CA SER A 86 -1.91 -14.11 3.17
C SER A 86 -1.28 -15.48 3.50
N ASP A 87 -0.21 -15.82 2.81
CA ASP A 87 0.42 -17.14 2.78
C ASP A 87 1.83 -17.17 3.40
N TYR A 88 2.31 -16.03 3.88
CA TYR A 88 3.59 -15.92 4.57
C TYR A 88 3.45 -15.23 5.93
N PRO A 89 4.14 -15.77 6.98
CA PRO A 89 4.83 -17.06 6.99
C PRO A 89 3.85 -18.24 6.83
N GLU A 90 4.37 -19.46 6.75
CA GLU A 90 3.55 -20.67 6.53
C GLU A 90 2.36 -20.78 7.50
N ALA A 91 2.55 -20.35 8.76
CA ALA A 91 1.49 -20.34 9.77
C ALA A 91 0.27 -19.49 9.37
N ALA A 92 0.43 -18.47 8.51
CA ALA A 92 -0.67 -17.63 8.04
C ALA A 92 -1.69 -18.39 7.19
N LYS A 93 -1.29 -19.49 6.55
CA LYS A 93 -2.17 -20.32 5.71
C LYS A 93 -3.31 -20.96 6.48
N ASN A 94 -3.13 -21.19 7.77
CA ASN A 94 -4.10 -21.84 8.64
C ASN A 94 -5.13 -20.86 9.26
N ILE A 95 -5.01 -19.55 9.01
CA ILE A 95 -5.91 -18.55 9.55
C ILE A 95 -7.12 -18.41 8.61
N GLN A 96 -8.30 -18.19 9.20
CA GLN A 96 -9.55 -18.03 8.45
C GLN A 96 -9.45 -16.90 7.41
N ARG A 97 -9.95 -17.17 6.19
CA ARG A 97 -10.05 -16.16 5.13
C ARG A 97 -11.32 -15.34 5.32
N VAL A 98 -11.17 -14.00 5.32
CA VAL A 98 -12.27 -13.05 5.53
C VAL A 98 -12.30 -11.92 4.48
N ALA A 99 -11.42 -11.97 3.49
CA ALA A 99 -11.39 -11.03 2.38
C ALA A 99 -10.72 -11.68 1.16
N ASP A 100 -11.19 -11.31 -0.03
CA ASP A 100 -10.62 -11.69 -1.32
C ASP A 100 -10.54 -10.47 -2.26
N PHE A 101 -10.29 -10.70 -3.56
CA PHE A 101 -10.27 -9.64 -4.58
C PHE A 101 -11.66 -8.99 -4.81
N GLN A 102 -12.74 -9.63 -4.39
CA GLN A 102 -14.11 -9.08 -4.46
C GLN A 102 -14.43 -8.18 -3.26
N GLY A 103 -13.61 -8.21 -2.20
CA GLY A 103 -13.73 -7.37 -1.02
C GLY A 103 -13.74 -8.12 0.30
N ALA A 104 -14.12 -7.43 1.37
CA ALA A 104 -14.17 -7.97 2.72
C ALA A 104 -15.52 -8.65 3.00
N ASP A 105 -15.49 -9.85 3.61
CA ASP A 105 -16.67 -10.49 4.18
C ASP A 105 -17.01 -9.83 5.52
N ILE A 106 -17.82 -8.78 5.45
CA ILE A 106 -18.21 -7.98 6.62
C ILE A 106 -18.87 -8.85 7.70
N ALA A 107 -19.66 -9.85 7.31
CA ALA A 107 -20.36 -10.71 8.27
C ALA A 107 -19.39 -11.61 9.02
N ALA A 108 -18.46 -12.24 8.31
CA ALA A 108 -17.39 -13.05 8.93
C ALA A 108 -16.49 -12.20 9.84
N ILE A 109 -16.13 -10.98 9.40
CA ILE A 109 -15.31 -10.06 10.20
C ILE A 109 -16.01 -9.71 11.53
N VAL A 110 -17.28 -9.30 11.46
CA VAL A 110 -18.07 -8.94 12.67
C VAL A 110 -18.23 -10.13 13.60
N ALA A 111 -18.45 -11.33 13.06
CA ALA A 111 -18.61 -12.56 13.86
C ALA A 111 -17.33 -12.95 14.62
N LEU A 112 -16.16 -12.52 14.18
CA LEU A 112 -14.88 -12.74 14.85
C LEU A 112 -14.64 -11.74 16.00
N GLU A 113 -15.45 -10.69 16.12
CA GLU A 113 -15.34 -9.64 17.16
C GLU A 113 -13.91 -9.10 17.26
N PRO A 114 -13.35 -8.49 16.19
CA PRO A 114 -11.99 -8.01 16.21
C PRO A 114 -11.83 -6.73 17.04
N ASP A 115 -10.72 -6.62 17.76
CA ASP A 115 -10.30 -5.39 18.43
C ASP A 115 -9.61 -4.42 17.46
N LEU A 116 -8.98 -4.95 16.40
CA LEU A 116 -8.25 -4.17 15.40
C LEU A 116 -8.35 -4.82 14.03
N ILE A 117 -8.66 -4.02 13.02
CA ILE A 117 -8.66 -4.41 11.62
C ILE A 117 -7.53 -3.66 10.91
N LEU A 118 -6.64 -4.40 10.25
CA LEU A 118 -5.58 -3.83 9.43
C LEU A 118 -6.07 -3.77 7.99
N ALA A 119 -6.18 -2.57 7.44
CA ALA A 119 -6.61 -2.32 6.07
C ALA A 119 -5.53 -1.59 5.27
N TRP A 120 -5.55 -1.75 3.96
CA TRP A 120 -4.64 -1.13 3.02
C TRP A 120 -5.36 -0.06 2.19
N ASP A 121 -5.01 1.21 2.41
CA ASP A 121 -5.46 2.33 1.57
C ASP A 121 -4.79 2.24 0.19
N GLY A 122 -5.62 2.15 -0.84
CA GLY A 122 -5.20 1.92 -2.23
C GLY A 122 -5.29 0.48 -2.72
N GLY A 123 -5.57 -0.49 -1.82
CA GLY A 123 -5.75 -1.90 -2.22
C GLY A 123 -7.08 -2.51 -1.76
N ASN A 124 -7.52 -2.22 -0.55
CA ASN A 124 -8.86 -2.63 -0.12
C ASN A 124 -9.93 -1.68 -0.66
N LYS A 125 -11.15 -2.16 -0.85
CA LYS A 125 -12.26 -1.33 -1.31
C LYS A 125 -12.58 -0.25 -0.27
N PRO A 126 -12.59 1.05 -0.64
CA PRO A 126 -12.88 2.13 0.30
C PRO A 126 -14.26 1.99 0.98
N GLN A 127 -15.24 1.41 0.27
CA GLN A 127 -16.58 1.17 0.79
C GLN A 127 -16.57 0.16 1.95
N ASP A 128 -15.73 -0.89 1.87
CA ASP A 128 -15.61 -1.90 2.93
C ASP A 128 -14.94 -1.29 4.17
N ILE A 129 -13.85 -0.54 3.97
CA ILE A 129 -13.16 0.18 5.04
C ILE A 129 -14.13 1.15 5.75
N HIS A 130 -14.86 1.95 4.96
CA HIS A 130 -15.84 2.88 5.51
C HIS A 130 -16.95 2.16 6.28
N LYS A 131 -17.48 1.05 5.75
CA LYS A 131 -18.53 0.26 6.38
C LYS A 131 -18.07 -0.31 7.73
N LEU A 132 -16.89 -0.91 7.78
CA LEU A 132 -16.31 -1.44 9.02
C LEU A 132 -16.14 -0.33 10.08
N SER A 133 -15.59 0.82 9.68
CA SER A 133 -15.43 1.99 10.57
C SER A 133 -16.77 2.55 11.05
N SER A 134 -17.80 2.61 10.20
CA SER A 134 -19.13 3.11 10.56
C SER A 134 -19.89 2.19 11.53
N MET A 135 -19.49 0.92 11.60
CA MET A 135 -19.99 -0.04 12.59
C MET A 135 -19.27 0.08 13.95
N GLY A 136 -18.36 1.05 14.09
CA GLY A 136 -17.60 1.25 15.34
C GLY A 136 -16.38 0.36 15.50
N LEU A 137 -16.00 -0.41 14.47
CA LEU A 137 -14.80 -1.23 14.50
C LEU A 137 -13.54 -0.37 14.34
N ASN A 138 -12.51 -0.70 15.07
CA ASN A 138 -11.23 0.01 15.03
C ASN A 138 -10.43 -0.42 13.80
N VAL A 139 -10.25 0.48 12.82
CA VAL A 139 -9.56 0.21 11.57
C VAL A 139 -8.26 1.02 11.50
N PHE A 140 -7.14 0.31 11.44
CA PHE A 140 -5.85 0.87 11.06
C PHE A 140 -5.73 0.84 9.54
N SER A 141 -5.78 2.01 8.89
CA SER A 141 -5.55 2.12 7.46
C SER A 141 -4.07 2.44 7.18
N SER A 142 -3.40 1.53 6.48
CA SER A 142 -2.00 1.67 6.06
C SER A 142 -1.94 2.28 4.66
N LYS A 143 -1.00 3.21 4.46
CA LYS A 143 -0.74 3.82 3.16
C LYS A 143 0.77 3.76 2.88
N VAL A 144 1.13 3.04 1.81
CA VAL A 144 2.53 2.92 1.35
C VAL A 144 2.62 3.47 -0.07
N GLU A 145 3.22 4.63 -0.21
CA GLU A 145 3.51 5.25 -1.50
C GLU A 145 4.98 5.07 -1.89
N ASN A 146 5.87 5.10 -0.92
CA ASN A 146 7.31 4.95 -1.10
C ASN A 146 7.86 3.78 -0.27
N ILE A 147 9.02 3.28 -0.63
CA ILE A 147 9.64 2.13 0.06
C ILE A 147 9.92 2.46 1.53
N THR A 148 10.27 3.70 1.85
CA THR A 148 10.51 4.16 3.22
C THR A 148 9.25 4.17 4.09
N ASP A 149 8.06 4.27 3.48
CA ASP A 149 6.79 4.31 4.20
C ASP A 149 6.52 2.98 4.92
N ILE A 150 7.06 1.87 4.42
CA ILE A 150 6.99 0.56 5.08
C ILE A 150 7.49 0.67 6.54
N ALA A 151 8.61 1.34 6.75
CA ALA A 151 9.18 1.50 8.09
C ALA A 151 8.32 2.38 9.01
N SER A 152 7.76 3.46 8.48
CA SER A 152 6.91 4.37 9.25
C SER A 152 5.57 3.71 9.59
N GLU A 153 4.98 2.97 8.67
CA GLU A 153 3.71 2.26 8.89
C GLU A 153 3.86 1.12 9.92
N ILE A 154 4.97 0.38 9.88
CA ILE A 154 5.29 -0.63 10.92
C ILE A 154 5.42 0.03 12.30
N LYS A 155 6.05 1.21 12.40
CA LYS A 155 6.14 1.97 13.66
C LYS A 155 4.75 2.41 14.15
N ARG A 156 3.87 2.89 13.25
CA ARG A 156 2.48 3.24 13.57
C ARG A 156 1.71 2.04 14.12
N LEU A 157 1.81 0.89 13.44
CA LEU A 157 1.17 -0.35 13.90
C LEU A 157 1.72 -0.79 15.26
N GLY A 158 3.02 -0.74 15.46
CA GLY A 158 3.66 -1.08 16.73
C GLY A 158 3.19 -0.20 17.90
N ALA A 159 2.91 1.09 17.65
CA ALA A 159 2.36 1.99 18.66
C ALA A 159 0.95 1.59 19.10
N LEU A 160 0.10 1.14 18.15
CA LEU A 160 -1.27 0.71 18.41
C LEU A 160 -1.36 -0.66 19.12
N THR A 161 -0.34 -1.50 18.93
CA THR A 161 -0.36 -2.90 19.40
C THR A 161 0.59 -3.16 20.56
N SER A 162 1.10 -2.12 21.22
CA SER A 162 2.07 -2.20 22.32
C SER A 162 3.36 -2.98 21.98
N THR A 163 3.74 -2.96 20.68
CA THR A 163 4.97 -3.60 20.16
C THR A 163 6.02 -2.60 19.71
N GLN A 164 6.01 -1.37 20.26
CA GLN A 164 6.83 -0.22 19.82
C GLN A 164 8.33 -0.53 19.75
N LYS A 165 8.86 -1.25 20.73
CA LYS A 165 10.29 -1.60 20.80
C LYS A 165 10.68 -2.41 19.58
N LYS A 166 9.91 -3.45 19.26
CA LYS A 166 10.17 -4.35 18.13
C LYS A 166 9.95 -3.64 16.81
N ALA A 167 8.87 -2.86 16.70
CA ALA A 167 8.57 -2.05 15.51
C ALA A 167 9.69 -1.06 15.20
N THR A 168 10.21 -0.36 16.21
CA THR A 168 11.32 0.58 16.05
C THR A 168 12.58 -0.12 15.57
N GLN A 169 12.94 -1.27 16.15
CA GLN A 169 14.09 -2.06 15.72
C GLN A 169 13.95 -2.48 14.26
N LEU A 170 12.86 -3.17 13.89
CA LEU A 170 12.62 -3.65 12.53
C LEU A 170 12.64 -2.53 11.50
N SER A 171 12.05 -1.38 11.83
CA SER A 171 12.02 -0.21 10.96
C SER A 171 13.41 0.39 10.76
N ASN A 172 14.21 0.48 11.82
CA ASN A 172 15.57 1.02 11.74
C ASN A 172 16.50 0.08 10.95
N ASP A 173 16.39 -1.23 11.15
CA ASP A 173 17.14 -2.23 10.41
C ASP A 173 16.80 -2.17 8.91
N PHE A 174 15.49 -2.11 8.60
CA PHE A 174 15.00 -1.95 7.21
C PHE A 174 15.56 -0.69 6.54
N LEU A 175 15.48 0.46 7.21
CA LEU A 175 15.98 1.73 6.66
C LEU A 175 17.52 1.73 6.51
N THR A 176 18.24 1.11 7.43
CA THR A 176 19.70 0.99 7.34
C THR A 176 20.11 0.16 6.14
N ASP A 177 19.47 -0.98 5.94
CA ASP A 177 19.72 -1.87 4.79
C ASP A 177 19.35 -1.17 3.48
N LEU A 178 18.18 -0.51 3.44
CA LEU A 178 17.73 0.25 2.27
C LEU A 178 18.70 1.36 1.90
N ASN A 179 19.16 2.14 2.87
CA ASN A 179 20.12 3.23 2.64
C ASN A 179 21.50 2.69 2.18
N THR A 180 21.94 1.57 2.76
CA THR A 180 23.17 0.90 2.32
C THR A 180 23.07 0.49 0.86
N LEU A 181 21.93 -0.08 0.48
CA LEU A 181 21.68 -0.49 -0.90
C LEU A 181 21.61 0.71 -1.85
N LYS A 182 20.86 1.78 -1.49
CA LYS A 182 20.78 3.02 -2.28
C LYS A 182 22.17 3.63 -2.50
N ASN A 183 22.96 3.81 -1.44
CA ASN A 183 24.29 4.41 -1.52
C ASN A 183 25.25 3.62 -2.41
N LYS A 184 25.08 2.29 -2.51
CA LYS A 184 25.91 1.43 -3.39
C LYS A 184 25.72 1.75 -4.87
N TYR A 185 24.54 2.24 -5.27
CA TYR A 185 24.18 2.49 -6.66
C TYR A 185 23.96 3.97 -6.98
N ASP A 186 24.02 4.85 -5.99
CA ASP A 186 23.84 6.29 -6.14
C ASP A 186 24.91 6.91 -7.07
N GLY A 187 24.48 7.94 -7.82
CA GLY A 187 25.34 8.68 -8.76
C GLY A 187 25.74 7.91 -10.01
N ARG A 188 25.26 6.68 -10.22
CA ARG A 188 25.50 5.91 -11.44
C ARG A 188 24.49 6.27 -12.55
N PRO A 189 24.88 6.19 -13.84
CA PRO A 189 23.91 6.30 -14.93
C PRO A 189 22.82 5.24 -14.79
N LEU A 190 21.55 5.65 -14.92
CA LEU A 190 20.43 4.73 -14.83
C LEU A 190 20.43 3.72 -15.97
N LYS A 191 20.35 2.44 -15.63
CA LYS A 191 20.28 1.35 -16.59
C LYS A 191 18.83 1.12 -17.01
N PRO A 192 18.47 1.21 -18.29
CA PRO A 192 17.14 0.88 -18.76
C PRO A 192 16.94 -0.64 -18.68
N VAL A 193 15.91 -1.11 -17.97
CA VAL A 193 15.61 -2.54 -17.85
C VAL A 193 14.16 -2.82 -18.22
N PHE A 194 13.92 -4.01 -18.77
CA PHE A 194 12.58 -4.46 -19.11
C PHE A 194 12.01 -5.32 -18.00
N TYR A 195 11.17 -4.73 -17.15
CA TYR A 195 10.45 -5.43 -16.10
C TYR A 195 9.10 -5.91 -16.61
N TYR A 196 8.77 -7.20 -16.48
CA TYR A 196 7.50 -7.74 -16.94
C TYR A 196 6.95 -8.80 -15.99
N SER A 197 5.62 -8.94 -16.00
CA SER A 197 4.88 -9.93 -15.18
C SER A 197 4.08 -10.90 -16.06
N TRP A 198 3.73 -10.50 -17.27
CA TRP A 198 2.99 -11.31 -18.25
C TRP A 198 3.61 -11.21 -19.63
N THR A 199 3.49 -12.30 -20.39
CA THR A 199 3.99 -12.39 -21.78
C THR A 199 2.87 -12.45 -22.82
N ALA A 200 1.60 -12.70 -22.40
CA ALA A 200 0.44 -12.75 -23.28
C ALA A 200 -0.83 -12.19 -22.59
N PRO A 201 -1.09 -10.86 -22.74
CA PRO A 201 -0.29 -9.84 -23.42
C PRO A 201 1.02 -9.51 -22.69
N LEU A 202 2.00 -8.98 -23.41
CA LEU A 202 3.27 -8.57 -22.80
C LEU A 202 3.06 -7.27 -22.02
N MET A 203 3.07 -7.39 -20.69
CA MET A 203 2.83 -6.28 -19.75
C MET A 203 4.12 -5.87 -19.06
N THR A 204 4.36 -4.56 -19.02
CA THR A 204 5.53 -3.97 -18.35
C THR A 204 5.13 -2.87 -17.38
N ILE A 205 6.11 -2.14 -16.86
CA ILE A 205 5.92 -1.03 -15.92
C ILE A 205 6.31 0.30 -16.53
N GLY A 206 5.53 1.33 -16.19
CA GLY A 206 5.82 2.73 -16.50
C GLY A 206 6.60 3.45 -15.39
N PRO A 207 6.84 4.76 -15.54
CA PRO A 207 7.72 5.53 -14.65
C PRO A 207 7.20 5.64 -13.20
N ASN A 208 5.87 5.66 -12.99
CA ASN A 208 5.29 5.84 -11.65
C ASN A 208 4.92 4.52 -10.96
N ALA A 209 5.04 3.39 -11.66
CA ALA A 209 4.76 2.07 -11.11
C ALA A 209 5.65 1.74 -9.90
N TRP A 210 5.11 0.98 -8.95
CA TRP A 210 5.85 0.51 -7.78
C TRP A 210 7.16 -0.20 -8.17
N GLY A 211 7.12 -1.08 -9.17
CA GLY A 211 8.32 -1.78 -9.68
C GLY A 211 9.43 -0.82 -10.11
N ASN A 212 9.10 0.35 -10.70
CA ASN A 212 10.11 1.32 -11.08
C ASN A 212 10.77 2.01 -9.85
N LYS A 213 10.04 2.16 -8.73
CA LYS A 213 10.63 2.61 -7.46
C LYS A 213 11.63 1.59 -6.92
N LEU A 214 11.38 0.28 -7.11
CA LEU A 214 12.33 -0.77 -6.76
C LEU A 214 13.58 -0.71 -7.64
N LEU A 215 13.41 -0.55 -8.94
CA LEU A 215 14.52 -0.43 -9.89
C LEU A 215 15.42 0.76 -9.56
N SER A 216 14.85 1.89 -9.15
CA SER A 216 15.61 3.11 -8.83
C SER A 216 16.61 2.89 -7.68
N ILE A 217 16.32 2.01 -6.73
CA ILE A 217 17.25 1.62 -5.66
C ILE A 217 18.51 0.96 -6.23
N CYS A 218 18.37 0.26 -7.35
CA CYS A 218 19.47 -0.47 -8.03
C CYS A 218 20.21 0.38 -9.08
N GLY A 219 19.93 1.69 -9.19
CA GLY A 219 20.46 2.53 -10.27
C GLY A 219 19.91 2.12 -11.64
N ALA A 220 18.66 1.65 -11.69
CA ALA A 220 17.97 1.26 -12.90
C ALA A 220 16.63 1.99 -13.04
N GLN A 221 16.06 1.94 -14.23
CA GLN A 221 14.74 2.49 -14.52
C GLN A 221 14.02 1.60 -15.53
N THR A 222 12.70 1.77 -15.61
CA THR A 222 11.92 1.10 -16.64
C THR A 222 12.43 1.42 -18.05
N LEU A 223 12.32 0.47 -18.97
CA LEU A 223 12.61 0.65 -20.38
C LEU A 223 11.64 1.65 -21.05
N PHE A 224 10.51 1.95 -20.40
CA PHE A 224 9.43 2.82 -20.90
C PHE A 224 9.21 4.04 -19.98
N PRO A 225 10.22 4.92 -19.79
CA PRO A 225 10.11 6.08 -18.92
C PRO A 225 9.16 7.15 -19.48
N ASP A 226 8.84 7.07 -20.76
CA ASP A 226 7.92 7.92 -21.51
C ASP A 226 6.46 7.42 -21.50
N SER A 227 6.16 6.31 -20.83
CA SER A 227 4.80 5.77 -20.75
C SER A 227 3.88 6.69 -19.95
N PRO A 228 2.67 7.03 -20.47
CA PRO A 228 1.67 7.82 -19.74
C PRO A 228 0.91 6.99 -18.70
N VAL A 229 1.09 5.67 -18.69
CA VAL A 229 0.39 4.75 -17.76
C VAL A 229 1.40 3.88 -17.00
N ASP A 230 1.00 3.44 -15.80
CA ASP A 230 1.88 2.70 -14.90
C ASP A 230 2.11 1.25 -15.32
N TYR A 231 1.20 0.66 -16.08
CA TYR A 231 1.26 -0.74 -16.52
C TYR A 231 0.89 -0.85 -18.01
N PRO A 232 1.79 -0.43 -18.94
CA PRO A 232 1.50 -0.49 -20.35
C PRO A 232 1.63 -1.92 -20.91
N GLN A 233 0.79 -2.22 -21.90
CA GLN A 233 1.02 -3.32 -22.81
C GLN A 233 1.96 -2.86 -23.92
N VAL A 234 2.96 -3.67 -24.24
CA VAL A 234 3.99 -3.36 -25.23
C VAL A 234 4.19 -4.49 -26.22
N SER A 235 4.87 -4.23 -27.34
CA SER A 235 5.24 -5.27 -28.28
C SER A 235 6.69 -5.75 -28.05
N ILE A 236 6.98 -6.98 -28.45
CA ILE A 236 8.36 -7.50 -28.49
C ILE A 236 9.27 -6.56 -29.32
N LYS A 237 8.77 -6.04 -30.45
CA LYS A 237 9.51 -5.10 -31.29
C LYS A 237 9.97 -3.88 -30.50
N ASP A 238 9.11 -3.30 -29.67
CA ASP A 238 9.46 -2.13 -28.86
C ASP A 238 10.58 -2.45 -27.87
N VAL A 239 10.55 -3.65 -27.26
CA VAL A 239 11.61 -4.10 -26.35
C VAL A 239 12.93 -4.27 -27.11
N LEU A 240 12.91 -4.93 -28.28
CA LEU A 240 14.10 -5.18 -29.10
C LEU A 240 14.73 -3.87 -29.61
N VAL A 241 13.91 -2.90 -30.02
CA VAL A 241 14.41 -1.58 -30.47
C VAL A 241 15.05 -0.78 -29.34
N ARG A 242 14.49 -0.85 -28.12
CA ARG A 242 14.98 -0.08 -26.97
C ARG A 242 16.19 -0.72 -26.27
N GLN A 243 16.55 -1.96 -26.60
CA GLN A 243 17.75 -2.66 -26.10
C GLN A 243 17.93 -2.57 -24.58
N PRO A 244 17.13 -3.27 -23.76
CA PRO A 244 17.26 -3.23 -22.30
C PRO A 244 18.61 -3.80 -21.84
N HIS A 245 19.14 -3.25 -20.76
CA HIS A 245 20.33 -3.76 -20.08
C HIS A 245 20.08 -5.13 -19.42
N ALA A 246 18.87 -5.36 -18.92
CA ALA A 246 18.44 -6.64 -18.35
C ALA A 246 16.93 -6.85 -18.56
N LEU A 247 16.52 -8.11 -18.57
CA LEU A 247 15.13 -8.56 -18.54
C LEU A 247 14.81 -8.97 -17.10
N ILE A 248 13.80 -8.36 -16.48
CA ILE A 248 13.38 -8.65 -15.12
C ILE A 248 12.01 -9.32 -15.17
N ALA A 249 11.96 -10.62 -14.87
CA ALA A 249 10.71 -11.37 -14.82
C ALA A 249 10.17 -11.46 -13.37
N ALA A 250 9.04 -10.81 -13.08
CA ALA A 250 8.32 -11.02 -11.82
C ALA A 250 7.45 -12.29 -11.99
N SER A 251 7.99 -13.44 -11.65
CA SER A 251 7.37 -14.73 -11.93
C SER A 251 7.79 -15.82 -10.94
N LYS A 252 6.91 -16.81 -10.74
CA LYS A 252 7.21 -18.06 -10.03
C LYS A 252 7.76 -19.15 -10.94
N ASN A 253 7.78 -18.91 -12.25
CA ASN A 253 8.27 -19.88 -13.22
C ASN A 253 9.81 -19.99 -13.13
N SER A 254 10.31 -21.15 -13.53
CA SER A 254 11.74 -21.41 -13.60
C SER A 254 12.43 -20.59 -14.70
N TYR A 255 13.76 -20.45 -14.59
CA TYR A 255 14.56 -19.78 -15.62
C TYR A 255 14.34 -20.42 -17.01
N GLN A 256 14.29 -21.75 -17.09
CA GLN A 256 14.11 -22.47 -18.35
C GLN A 256 12.76 -22.15 -19.00
N GLU A 257 11.68 -22.09 -18.23
CA GLU A 257 10.35 -21.76 -18.74
C GLU A 257 10.29 -20.31 -19.26
N LEU A 258 10.88 -19.38 -18.54
CA LEU A 258 10.90 -17.96 -18.94
C LEU A 258 11.84 -17.71 -20.13
N ASP A 259 12.98 -18.43 -20.20
CA ASP A 259 13.93 -18.28 -21.30
C ASP A 259 13.35 -18.80 -22.63
N VAL A 260 12.42 -19.75 -22.61
CA VAL A 260 11.72 -20.23 -23.82
C VAL A 260 11.07 -19.06 -24.58
N PHE A 261 10.42 -18.15 -23.85
CA PHE A 261 9.77 -16.96 -24.45
C PHE A 261 10.78 -16.05 -25.18
N TRP A 262 12.00 -15.88 -24.62
CA TRP A 262 13.01 -15.00 -25.18
C TRP A 262 13.92 -15.68 -26.21
N ARG A 263 13.90 -17.01 -26.32
CA ARG A 263 14.85 -17.80 -27.12
C ARG A 263 14.92 -17.37 -28.59
N GLU A 264 13.77 -17.11 -29.21
CA GLU A 264 13.72 -16.67 -30.63
C GLU A 264 14.29 -15.27 -30.85
N HIS A 265 14.44 -14.50 -29.80
CA HIS A 265 14.89 -13.10 -29.83
C HIS A 265 16.34 -12.93 -29.37
N ARG A 266 17.00 -13.97 -28.89
CA ARG A 266 18.36 -13.92 -28.33
C ARG A 266 19.42 -13.46 -29.34
N ASN A 267 19.18 -13.66 -30.63
CA ASN A 267 20.08 -13.13 -31.68
C ASN A 267 20.06 -11.59 -31.77
N PHE A 268 19.05 -10.95 -31.23
CA PHE A 268 18.84 -9.49 -31.28
C PHE A 268 18.90 -8.85 -29.88
N LEU A 269 18.94 -9.65 -28.83
CA LEU A 269 18.80 -9.20 -27.45
C LEU A 269 19.80 -9.93 -26.54
N ASP A 270 20.90 -9.28 -26.25
CA ASP A 270 21.93 -9.75 -25.32
C ASP A 270 21.72 -9.14 -23.91
N ALA A 271 20.57 -9.45 -23.31
CA ALA A 271 20.21 -8.97 -21.98
C ALA A 271 20.04 -10.17 -21.02
N PRO A 272 20.70 -10.16 -19.86
CA PRO A 272 20.52 -11.23 -18.86
C PRO A 272 19.07 -11.26 -18.37
N LEU A 273 18.58 -12.47 -18.11
CA LEU A 273 17.27 -12.69 -17.49
C LEU A 273 17.45 -12.80 -15.97
N VAL A 274 16.81 -11.91 -15.25
CA VAL A 274 16.76 -11.88 -13.78
C VAL A 274 15.33 -12.21 -13.36
N ILE A 275 15.17 -13.13 -12.43
CA ILE A 275 13.86 -13.52 -11.91
C ILE A 275 13.71 -12.94 -10.51
N VAL A 276 12.57 -12.34 -10.24
CA VAL A 276 12.19 -11.82 -8.93
C VAL A 276 10.89 -12.48 -8.48
N ASP A 277 10.77 -12.68 -7.17
CA ASP A 277 9.55 -13.23 -6.58
C ASP A 277 8.42 -12.17 -6.62
N PRO A 278 7.32 -12.38 -7.39
CA PRO A 278 6.22 -11.45 -7.47
C PRO A 278 5.54 -11.23 -6.12
N ASP A 279 5.49 -12.24 -5.24
CA ASP A 279 4.88 -12.11 -3.92
C ASP A 279 5.70 -11.25 -2.98
N VAL A 280 7.00 -11.09 -3.23
CA VAL A 280 7.87 -10.20 -2.45
C VAL A 280 7.91 -8.81 -3.07
N THR A 281 8.09 -8.73 -4.39
CA THR A 281 8.22 -7.45 -5.10
C THR A 281 6.93 -6.66 -5.20
N SER A 282 5.75 -7.30 -5.10
CA SER A 282 4.45 -6.63 -5.07
C SER A 282 3.89 -6.37 -3.66
N ARG A 283 4.55 -6.89 -2.62
CA ARG A 283 4.12 -6.70 -1.22
C ARG A 283 5.01 -5.70 -0.50
N PHE A 284 4.41 -4.84 0.30
CA PHE A 284 5.11 -3.84 1.12
C PHE A 284 5.65 -4.45 2.41
N SER A 285 6.47 -5.50 2.31
CA SER A 285 6.94 -6.25 3.47
C SER A 285 8.44 -6.06 3.74
N LEU A 286 8.88 -6.42 4.95
CA LEU A 286 10.29 -6.36 5.32
C LEU A 286 11.17 -7.32 4.51
N ARG A 287 10.58 -8.37 3.91
CA ARG A 287 11.30 -9.31 3.03
C ARG A 287 11.82 -8.64 1.75
N LEU A 288 11.21 -7.52 1.37
CA LEU A 288 11.57 -6.76 0.17
C LEU A 288 13.06 -6.42 0.11
N ILE A 289 13.71 -6.19 1.25
CA ILE A 289 15.15 -5.84 1.29
C ILE A 289 16.03 -6.95 0.69
N ASN A 290 15.76 -8.20 1.00
CA ASN A 290 16.55 -9.31 0.46
C ASN A 290 16.31 -9.50 -1.04
N GLU A 291 15.07 -9.33 -1.47
CA GLU A 291 14.73 -9.39 -2.90
C GLU A 291 15.38 -8.25 -3.68
N LEU A 292 15.41 -7.03 -3.11
CA LEU A 292 16.10 -5.89 -3.70
C LEU A 292 17.61 -6.14 -3.83
N LYS A 293 18.26 -6.76 -2.85
CA LYS A 293 19.67 -7.13 -2.94
C LYS A 293 19.91 -8.04 -4.15
N SER A 294 19.09 -9.08 -4.31
CA SER A 294 19.17 -10.02 -5.44
C SER A 294 18.89 -9.35 -6.78
N LEU A 295 17.83 -8.53 -6.84
CA LEU A 295 17.47 -7.75 -8.03
C LEU A 295 18.64 -6.83 -8.47
N CYS A 296 19.17 -6.03 -7.55
CA CYS A 296 20.28 -5.13 -7.83
C CYS A 296 21.55 -5.86 -8.28
N GLU A 297 21.80 -7.06 -7.75
CA GLU A 297 22.91 -7.89 -8.16
C GLU A 297 22.71 -8.49 -9.56
N GLY A 298 21.52 -8.81 -9.92
CA GLY A 298 21.16 -9.30 -11.26
C GLY A 298 21.27 -8.26 -12.37
N ILE A 299 21.10 -6.96 -12.04
CA ILE A 299 21.17 -5.85 -13.00
C ILE A 299 22.63 -5.39 -13.26
N LYS A 300 23.63 -5.91 -12.60
CA LYS A 300 25.06 -5.46 -12.75
C LYS A 300 25.59 -5.54 -14.22
#